data_f1a6f1db05457b62c3214a2c3c7d8850
#
_entry.id   f1a6f1db05457b62c3214a2c3c7d8850
#
_cell.length_a   1.000
_cell.length_b   1.000
_cell.length_c   1.000
_cell.angle_alpha   90.00
_cell.angle_beta   90.00
_cell.angle_gamma   90.00
#
_symmetry.space_group_name_H-M   'P 1'
#
loop_
_entity.id
_entity.type
_entity.pdbx_description
1 polymer ?
#
loop_
_entity_poly.entity_id
_entity_poly.type
_entity_poly.pdbx_seq_one_letter_code
_entity_poly.pdbx_strand_id
1 'polypeptide(L)'
;MNSNDVIRDARVEHVRELKAEIARLKAGLSAATDELGEWRAHFDLALLAAADAAKVPPGGRIVIVDGCSLLFNEFRRDKAALLAAAGAVEAGFVWVVFDGPRENSRAEGRMRVSYTGGTGTQRADRLVTDYVRMLRRAGDTHEVVVVTGDRDFRKAVEKEGAKCQDKF
;
A
#
# COMPACT_ATOMS: atom_id res chain seq x y z
N MET A 1 -15.10 -62.24 11.50
CA MET A 1 -15.14 -60.93 10.82
C MET A 1 -15.39 -61.21 9.34
N ASN A 2 -16.43 -60.61 8.78
CA ASN A 2 -16.83 -60.93 7.39
C ASN A 2 -15.93 -60.15 6.42
N SER A 3 -15.45 -60.79 5.35
CA SER A 3 -14.58 -60.17 4.32
C SER A 3 -15.15 -58.85 3.77
N ASN A 4 -16.46 -58.73 3.68
CA ASN A 4 -17.13 -57.51 3.20
C ASN A 4 -17.00 -56.33 4.16
N ASP A 5 -16.91 -56.55 5.48
CA ASP A 5 -16.75 -55.53 6.49
C ASP A 5 -15.34 -54.96 6.42
N VAL A 6 -14.32 -55.78 6.24
CA VAL A 6 -12.92 -55.35 6.08
C VAL A 6 -12.74 -54.46 4.85
N ILE A 7 -13.35 -54.82 3.72
CA ILE A 7 -13.29 -54.06 2.46
C ILE A 7 -14.01 -52.72 2.62
N ARG A 8 -15.14 -52.68 3.32
CA ARG A 8 -15.89 -51.47 3.58
C ARG A 8 -15.09 -50.51 4.45
N ASP A 9 -14.49 -50.98 5.53
CA ASP A 9 -13.72 -50.17 6.46
C ASP A 9 -12.44 -49.62 5.78
N ALA A 10 -11.74 -50.37 4.97
CA ALA A 10 -10.62 -49.93 4.16
C ALA A 10 -11.01 -48.80 3.18
N ARG A 11 -12.18 -48.93 2.55
CA ARG A 11 -12.69 -47.84 1.65
C ARG A 11 -13.03 -46.57 2.40
N VAL A 12 -13.63 -46.68 3.58
CA VAL A 12 -13.96 -45.52 4.44
C VAL A 12 -12.68 -44.78 4.85
N GLU A 13 -11.65 -45.53 5.27
CA GLU A 13 -10.38 -44.91 5.66
C GLU A 13 -9.69 -44.23 4.48
N HIS A 14 -9.64 -44.91 3.32
CA HIS A 14 -9.09 -44.32 2.10
C HIS A 14 -9.81 -43.01 1.68
N VAL A 15 -11.14 -42.97 1.79
CA VAL A 15 -11.91 -41.73 1.53
C VAL A 15 -11.59 -40.66 2.55
N ARG A 16 -11.33 -41.00 3.80
CA ARG A 16 -10.92 -40.06 4.85
C ARG A 16 -9.54 -39.47 4.50
N GLU A 17 -8.58 -40.28 4.13
CA GLU A 17 -7.24 -39.87 3.72
C GLU A 17 -7.29 -38.90 2.51
N LEU A 18 -8.07 -39.29 1.47
CA LEU A 18 -8.24 -38.41 0.30
C LEU A 18 -8.87 -37.05 0.65
N LYS A 19 -9.86 -37.04 1.53
CA LYS A 19 -10.46 -35.77 2.01
C LYS A 19 -9.46 -34.91 2.74
N ALA A 20 -8.62 -35.50 3.59
CA ALA A 20 -7.56 -34.79 4.31
C ALA A 20 -6.52 -34.20 3.33
N GLU A 21 -6.11 -34.96 2.33
CA GLU A 21 -5.19 -34.52 1.29
C GLU A 21 -5.78 -33.35 0.45
N ILE A 22 -7.03 -33.45 0.04
CA ILE A 22 -7.75 -32.39 -0.68
C ILE A 22 -7.81 -31.12 0.18
N ALA A 23 -8.08 -31.23 1.47
CA ALA A 23 -8.10 -30.08 2.38
C ALA A 23 -6.72 -29.43 2.48
N ARG A 24 -5.65 -30.21 2.59
CA ARG A 24 -4.25 -29.74 2.60
C ARG A 24 -3.89 -29.01 1.31
N LEU A 25 -4.21 -29.58 0.16
CA LEU A 25 -3.94 -28.98 -1.15
C LEU A 25 -4.72 -27.68 -1.36
N LYS A 26 -5.97 -27.60 -0.92
CA LYS A 26 -6.77 -26.37 -0.97
C LYS A 26 -6.16 -25.26 -0.10
N ALA A 27 -5.72 -25.58 1.10
CA ALA A 27 -5.06 -24.62 1.98
C ALA A 27 -3.73 -24.12 1.36
N GLY A 28 -2.93 -25.00 0.78
CA GLY A 28 -1.70 -24.63 0.08
C GLY A 28 -1.95 -23.75 -1.13
N LEU A 29 -2.99 -24.04 -1.92
CA LEU A 29 -3.36 -23.21 -3.06
C LEU A 29 -3.83 -21.81 -2.62
N SER A 30 -4.61 -21.71 -1.56
CA SER A 30 -5.03 -20.41 -1.00
C SER A 30 -3.83 -19.57 -0.58
N ALA A 31 -2.91 -20.17 0.19
CA ALA A 31 -1.70 -19.46 0.64
C ALA A 31 -0.84 -18.97 -0.54
N ALA A 32 -0.65 -19.81 -1.58
CA ALA A 32 0.10 -19.40 -2.77
C ALA A 32 -0.61 -18.28 -3.55
N THR A 33 -1.95 -18.29 -3.58
CA THR A 33 -2.73 -17.24 -4.24
C THR A 33 -2.60 -15.91 -3.49
N ASP A 34 -2.62 -15.93 -2.16
CA ASP A 34 -2.43 -14.76 -1.32
C ASP A 34 -1.02 -14.17 -1.49
N GLU A 35 0.01 -15.02 -1.49
CA GLU A 35 1.41 -14.61 -1.74
C GLU A 35 1.59 -13.98 -3.13
N LEU A 36 1.01 -14.56 -4.17
CA LEU A 36 1.02 -13.96 -5.51
C LEU A 36 0.31 -12.60 -5.54
N GLY A 37 -0.77 -12.43 -4.79
CA GLY A 37 -1.46 -11.15 -4.63
C GLY A 37 -0.58 -10.08 -4.01
N GLU A 38 0.16 -10.43 -2.97
CA GLU A 38 1.12 -9.52 -2.32
C GLU A 38 2.28 -9.14 -3.26
N TRP A 39 2.87 -10.10 -3.97
CA TRP A 39 3.92 -9.84 -4.95
C TRP A 39 3.45 -8.91 -6.06
N ARG A 40 2.24 -9.11 -6.57
CA ARG A 40 1.64 -8.25 -7.59
C ARG A 40 1.46 -6.82 -7.08
N ALA A 41 0.93 -6.65 -5.88
CA ALA A 41 0.74 -5.33 -5.28
C ALA A 41 2.08 -4.58 -5.09
N HIS A 42 3.12 -5.27 -4.64
CA HIS A 42 4.47 -4.70 -4.55
C HIS A 42 5.04 -4.30 -5.91
N PHE A 43 4.86 -5.14 -6.93
CA PHE A 43 5.33 -4.85 -8.29
C PHE A 43 4.61 -3.64 -8.89
N ASP A 44 3.29 -3.57 -8.76
CA ASP A 44 2.49 -2.45 -9.24
C ASP A 44 2.89 -1.14 -8.55
N LEU A 45 3.17 -1.18 -7.24
CA LEU A 45 3.64 -0.02 -6.48
C LEU A 45 5.06 0.42 -6.92
N ALA A 46 5.95 -0.52 -7.20
CA ALA A 46 7.30 -0.22 -7.69
C ALA A 46 7.26 0.45 -9.07
N LEU A 47 6.41 -0.03 -9.98
CA LEU A 47 6.19 0.59 -11.30
C LEU A 47 5.61 2.00 -11.15
N LEU A 48 4.66 2.19 -10.25
CA LEU A 48 4.06 3.48 -9.96
C LEU A 48 5.11 4.46 -9.43
N ALA A 49 5.92 4.05 -8.48
CA ALA A 49 6.98 4.87 -7.91
C ALA A 49 8.01 5.28 -8.97
N ALA A 50 8.45 4.35 -9.82
CA ALA A 50 9.36 4.64 -10.92
C ALA A 50 8.76 5.60 -11.96
N ALA A 51 7.48 5.41 -12.32
CA ALA A 51 6.78 6.28 -13.26
C ALA A 51 6.58 7.71 -12.72
N ASP A 52 6.38 7.86 -11.42
CA ASP A 52 6.27 9.18 -10.79
C ASP A 52 7.64 9.86 -10.68
N ALA A 53 8.68 9.14 -10.27
CA ALA A 53 10.04 9.64 -10.23
C ALA A 53 10.52 10.12 -11.60
N ALA A 54 10.18 9.40 -12.67
CA ALA A 54 10.52 9.78 -14.04
C ALA A 54 9.90 11.12 -14.51
N LYS A 55 8.86 11.60 -13.86
CA LYS A 55 8.23 12.91 -14.14
C LYS A 55 8.95 14.07 -13.45
N VAL A 56 9.78 13.76 -12.45
CA VAL A 56 10.49 14.75 -11.63
C VAL A 56 11.86 15.00 -12.24
N PRO A 57 12.25 16.26 -12.49
CA PRO A 57 13.60 16.57 -12.96
C PRO A 57 14.67 16.07 -11.97
N PRO A 58 15.88 15.72 -12.46
CA PRO A 58 16.98 15.32 -11.58
C PRO A 58 17.23 16.35 -10.47
N GLY A 59 17.33 15.89 -9.23
CA GLY A 59 17.47 16.76 -8.05
C GLY A 59 16.17 17.44 -7.62
N GLY A 60 15.06 17.15 -8.29
CA GLY A 60 13.75 17.67 -7.92
C GLY A 60 13.19 17.01 -6.67
N ARG A 61 12.04 17.50 -6.21
CA ARG A 61 11.39 17.07 -4.98
C ARG A 61 10.10 16.31 -5.28
N ILE A 62 9.88 15.21 -4.56
CA ILE A 62 8.62 14.47 -4.46
C ILE A 62 8.02 14.79 -3.10
N VAL A 63 6.82 15.35 -3.06
CA VAL A 63 6.10 15.65 -1.81
C VAL A 63 4.91 14.71 -1.67
N ILE A 64 4.83 14.02 -0.55
CA ILE A 64 3.73 13.11 -0.21
C ILE A 64 3.00 13.69 0.99
N VAL A 65 1.69 13.81 0.86
CA VAL A 65 0.84 14.46 1.86
C VAL A 65 -0.07 13.42 2.49
N ASP A 66 0.04 13.27 3.80
CA ASP A 66 -0.93 12.52 4.60
C ASP A 66 -2.22 13.33 4.69
N GLY A 67 -3.13 13.03 3.76
CA GLY A 67 -4.37 13.79 3.62
C GLY A 67 -5.28 13.69 4.83
N CYS A 68 -5.31 12.53 5.52
CA CYS A 68 -6.15 12.37 6.70
C CYS A 68 -5.63 13.19 7.87
N SER A 69 -4.36 13.08 8.20
CA SER A 69 -3.76 13.82 9.31
C SER A 69 -3.93 15.34 9.14
N LEU A 70 -3.58 15.88 7.98
CA LEU A 70 -3.67 17.32 7.75
C LEU A 70 -5.11 17.81 7.64
N LEU A 71 -6.00 17.04 7.02
CA LEU A 71 -7.40 17.42 6.88
C LEU A 71 -8.08 17.65 8.22
N PHE A 72 -7.78 16.82 9.23
CA PHE A 72 -8.36 16.94 10.56
C PHE A 72 -7.64 17.96 11.45
N ASN A 73 -6.33 18.00 11.39
CA ASN A 73 -5.51 18.78 12.31
C ASN A 73 -5.35 20.26 11.86
N GLU A 74 -5.21 20.51 10.55
CA GLU A 74 -4.89 21.84 10.03
C GLU A 74 -6.00 22.46 9.20
N PHE A 75 -6.66 21.69 8.35
CA PHE A 75 -7.63 22.19 7.39
C PHE A 75 -9.09 22.12 7.87
N ARG A 76 -9.34 21.79 9.14
CA ARG A 76 -10.69 21.77 9.76
C ARG A 76 -11.73 21.03 8.90
N ARG A 77 -11.33 19.94 8.25
CA ARG A 77 -12.11 19.11 7.29
C ARG A 77 -12.38 19.82 5.94
N ASP A 78 -11.74 20.93 5.64
CA ASP A 78 -11.82 21.55 4.32
C ASP A 78 -10.81 20.90 3.36
N LYS A 79 -11.32 19.91 2.62
CA LYS A 79 -10.54 19.17 1.65
C LYS A 79 -10.11 20.02 0.45
N ALA A 80 -10.94 21.00 0.03
CA ALA A 80 -10.61 21.86 -1.10
C ALA A 80 -9.42 22.76 -0.76
N ALA A 81 -9.41 23.31 0.45
CA ALA A 81 -8.29 24.11 0.96
C ALA A 81 -7.00 23.27 1.06
N LEU A 82 -7.09 22.03 1.57
CA LEU A 82 -5.92 21.11 1.63
C LEU A 82 -5.37 20.84 0.24
N LEU A 83 -6.22 20.49 -0.74
CA LEU A 83 -5.77 20.19 -2.11
C LEU A 83 -5.20 21.42 -2.80
N ALA A 84 -5.76 22.61 -2.56
CA ALA A 84 -5.20 23.86 -3.07
C ALA A 84 -3.80 24.14 -2.49
N ALA A 85 -3.63 23.98 -1.17
CA ALA A 85 -2.34 24.11 -0.50
C ALA A 85 -1.31 23.10 -1.04
N ALA A 86 -1.70 21.84 -1.19
CA ALA A 86 -0.85 20.79 -1.78
C ALA A 86 -0.45 21.14 -3.23
N GLY A 87 -1.38 21.66 -4.03
CA GLY A 87 -1.11 22.10 -5.40
C GLY A 87 -0.16 23.31 -5.51
N ALA A 88 -0.07 24.15 -4.47
CA ALA A 88 0.84 25.30 -4.42
C ALA A 88 2.28 24.95 -3.98
N VAL A 89 2.52 23.73 -3.47
CA VAL A 89 3.84 23.30 -3.04
C VAL A 89 4.82 23.28 -4.22
N GLU A 90 6.02 23.83 -4.04
CA GLU A 90 7.10 23.70 -5.02
C GLU A 90 7.71 22.30 -4.98
N ALA A 91 7.25 21.46 -5.90
CA ALA A 91 7.72 20.09 -6.08
C ALA A 91 7.57 19.64 -7.54
N GLY A 92 8.37 18.71 -7.98
CA GLY A 92 8.20 18.07 -9.29
C GLY A 92 6.98 17.17 -9.33
N PHE A 93 6.66 16.53 -8.19
CA PHE A 93 5.47 15.69 -8.04
C PHE A 93 4.90 15.82 -6.62
N VAL A 94 3.57 15.87 -6.53
CA VAL A 94 2.83 15.91 -5.26
C VAL A 94 1.82 14.77 -5.21
N TRP A 95 1.83 13.99 -4.14
CA TRP A 95 0.89 12.91 -3.94
C TRP A 95 0.13 13.08 -2.62
N VAL A 96 -1.18 13.29 -2.70
CA VAL A 96 -2.05 13.39 -1.52
C VAL A 96 -2.73 12.04 -1.33
N VAL A 97 -2.53 11.41 -0.17
CA VAL A 97 -3.05 10.08 0.14
C VAL A 97 -4.06 10.16 1.28
N PHE A 98 -5.20 9.54 1.11
CA PHE A 98 -6.25 9.42 2.11
C PHE A 98 -6.56 7.96 2.41
N ASP A 99 -6.88 7.64 3.64
CA ASP A 99 -7.64 6.44 3.94
C ASP A 99 -9.08 6.61 3.46
N GLY A 100 -9.65 5.57 2.89
CA GLY A 100 -11.03 5.61 2.41
C GLY A 100 -11.59 4.23 2.08
N PRO A 101 -12.93 4.06 2.08
CA PRO A 101 -13.57 2.75 1.93
C PRO A 101 -13.43 2.17 0.52
N ARG A 102 -13.17 3.01 -0.49
CA ARG A 102 -13.01 2.60 -1.88
C ARG A 102 -11.68 3.07 -2.42
N GLU A 103 -10.96 2.17 -3.04
CA GLU A 103 -9.75 2.53 -3.77
C GLU A 103 -10.09 3.42 -4.96
N ASN A 104 -9.40 4.54 -5.07
CA ASN A 104 -9.50 5.47 -6.18
C ASN A 104 -8.21 6.28 -6.28
N SER A 105 -7.79 6.59 -7.50
CA SER A 105 -6.65 7.45 -7.75
C SER A 105 -6.94 8.36 -8.94
N ARG A 106 -6.71 9.65 -8.77
CA ARG A 106 -6.84 10.66 -9.82
C ARG A 106 -5.55 11.45 -9.91
N ALA A 107 -5.01 11.58 -11.11
CA ALA A 107 -3.85 12.41 -11.40
C ALA A 107 -4.27 13.63 -12.24
N GLU A 108 -3.74 14.79 -11.89
CA GLU A 108 -3.93 16.04 -12.63
C GLU A 108 -2.61 16.83 -12.63
N GLY A 109 -2.00 16.92 -13.80
CA GLY A 109 -0.67 17.52 -13.92
C GLY A 109 0.37 16.81 -13.05
N ARG A 110 1.03 17.58 -12.18
CA ARG A 110 2.03 17.08 -11.22
C ARG A 110 1.44 16.57 -9.90
N MET A 111 0.12 16.65 -9.72
CA MET A 111 -0.54 16.20 -8.49
C MET A 111 -1.33 14.92 -8.71
N ARG A 112 -1.23 13.99 -7.75
CA ARG A 112 -2.06 12.82 -7.65
C ARG A 112 -2.80 12.83 -6.32
N VAL A 113 -4.06 12.43 -6.33
CA VAL A 113 -4.87 12.22 -5.12
C VAL A 113 -5.32 10.77 -5.12
N SER A 114 -5.02 10.04 -4.06
CA SER A 114 -5.36 8.62 -3.94
C SER A 114 -6.12 8.33 -2.65
N TYR A 115 -7.00 7.35 -2.71
CA TYR A 115 -7.69 6.72 -1.58
C TYR A 115 -7.28 5.25 -1.54
N THR A 116 -6.90 4.75 -0.38
CA THR A 116 -6.33 3.40 -0.25
C THR A 116 -7.35 2.27 -0.35
N GLY A 117 -8.64 2.58 -0.23
CA GLY A 117 -9.69 1.56 -0.18
C GLY A 117 -9.71 0.76 1.14
N GLY A 118 -10.75 -0.09 1.31
CA GLY A 118 -10.88 -1.01 2.45
C GLY A 118 -11.25 -0.35 3.78
N THR A 119 -11.34 -1.18 4.84
CA THR A 119 -11.84 -0.79 6.17
C THR A 119 -10.77 -0.70 7.26
N GLY A 120 -9.51 -1.00 6.94
CA GLY A 120 -8.39 -0.94 7.91
C GLY A 120 -7.90 0.50 8.11
N THR A 121 -7.45 0.79 9.34
CA THR A 121 -6.72 2.03 9.66
C THR A 121 -5.26 1.94 9.19
N GLN A 122 -4.59 3.08 9.02
CA GLN A 122 -3.16 3.17 8.66
C GLN A 122 -2.79 2.53 7.31
N ARG A 123 -3.74 2.40 6.39
CA ARG A 123 -3.45 1.86 5.05
C ARG A 123 -2.68 2.87 4.22
N ALA A 124 -3.01 4.15 4.34
CA ALA A 124 -2.27 5.24 3.72
C ALA A 124 -0.81 5.26 4.20
N ASP A 125 -0.59 5.10 5.51
CA ASP A 125 0.75 5.08 6.10
C ASP A 125 1.61 3.95 5.56
N ARG A 126 1.04 2.73 5.46
CA ARG A 126 1.73 1.57 4.88
C ARG A 126 2.03 1.80 3.40
N LEU A 127 1.04 2.23 2.63
CA LEU A 127 1.21 2.49 1.19
C LEU A 127 2.31 3.50 0.93
N VAL A 128 2.35 4.61 1.68
CA VAL A 128 3.38 5.64 1.55
C VAL A 128 4.75 5.13 2.00
N THR A 129 4.82 4.39 3.11
CA THR A 129 6.07 3.80 3.59
C THR A 129 6.66 2.84 2.55
N ASP A 130 5.83 1.97 1.97
CA ASP A 130 6.25 1.03 0.94
C ASP A 130 6.66 1.74 -0.36
N TYR A 131 5.96 2.82 -0.74
CA TYR A 131 6.33 3.63 -1.90
C TYR A 131 7.71 4.29 -1.72
N VAL A 132 7.98 4.91 -0.56
CA VAL A 132 9.30 5.49 -0.26
C VAL A 132 10.39 4.41 -0.32
N ARG A 133 10.12 3.24 0.27
CA ARG A 133 11.03 2.08 0.22
C ARG A 133 11.32 1.64 -1.22
N MET A 134 10.30 1.59 -2.10
CA MET A 134 10.48 1.21 -3.50
C MET A 134 11.33 2.22 -4.26
N LEU A 135 11.12 3.53 -4.05
CA LEU A 135 11.97 4.57 -4.62
C LEU A 135 13.45 4.37 -4.23
N ARG A 136 13.72 4.15 -2.94
CA ARG A 136 15.09 3.96 -2.46
C ARG A 136 15.74 2.67 -2.98
N ARG A 137 14.99 1.57 -3.04
CA ARG A 137 15.48 0.30 -3.62
C ARG A 137 15.77 0.41 -5.12
N ALA A 138 15.03 1.25 -5.84
CA ALA A 138 15.29 1.55 -7.24
C ALA A 138 16.50 2.48 -7.46
N GLY A 139 17.16 2.94 -6.39
CA GLY A 139 18.28 3.88 -6.48
C GLY A 139 17.86 5.33 -6.75
N ASP A 140 16.59 5.66 -6.52
CA ASP A 140 16.07 7.00 -6.70
C ASP A 140 16.73 7.99 -5.74
N THR A 141 17.21 9.12 -6.28
CA THR A 141 17.94 10.16 -5.54
C THR A 141 17.14 11.43 -5.31
N HIS A 142 15.87 11.49 -5.74
CA HIS A 142 15.02 12.65 -5.50
C HIS A 142 14.84 12.90 -4.00
N GLU A 143 14.69 14.16 -3.61
CA GLU A 143 14.30 14.51 -2.27
C GLU A 143 12.84 14.11 -2.05
N VAL A 144 12.59 13.15 -1.17
CA VAL A 144 11.23 12.74 -0.78
C VAL A 144 10.89 13.39 0.54
N VAL A 145 9.82 14.20 0.54
CA VAL A 145 9.31 14.88 1.74
C VAL A 145 7.89 14.37 2.03
N VAL A 146 7.66 13.89 3.24
CA VAL A 146 6.34 13.47 3.72
C VAL A 146 5.81 14.53 4.68
N VAL A 147 4.62 15.05 4.37
CA VAL A 147 3.94 16.05 5.22
C VAL A 147 2.87 15.32 6.03
N THR A 148 3.10 15.21 7.34
CA THR A 148 2.20 14.52 8.28
C THR A 148 2.34 15.04 9.70
N GLY A 149 1.23 15.12 10.45
CA GLY A 149 1.22 15.37 11.88
C GLY A 149 1.32 14.09 12.73
N ASP A 150 1.30 12.88 12.12
CA ASP A 150 1.42 11.62 12.84
C ASP A 150 2.88 11.30 13.15
N ARG A 151 3.18 11.15 14.46
CA ARG A 151 4.56 10.90 14.94
C ARG A 151 5.08 9.51 14.62
N ASP A 152 4.22 8.50 14.63
CA ASP A 152 4.65 7.12 14.41
C ASP A 152 4.81 6.86 12.92
N PHE A 153 3.93 7.38 12.10
CA PHE A 153 4.07 7.38 10.64
C PHE A 153 5.35 8.12 10.21
N ARG A 154 5.64 9.28 10.79
CA ARG A 154 6.89 10.03 10.54
C ARG A 154 8.12 9.13 10.74
N LYS A 155 8.25 8.48 11.90
CA LYS A 155 9.38 7.58 12.18
C LYS A 155 9.52 6.46 11.15
N ALA A 156 8.38 5.93 10.68
CA ALA A 156 8.37 4.86 9.71
C ALA A 156 8.96 5.30 8.37
N VAL A 157 8.52 6.47 7.84
CA VAL A 157 9.00 6.96 6.54
C VAL A 157 10.41 7.54 6.60
N GLU A 158 10.82 8.14 7.73
CA GLU A 158 12.20 8.60 7.95
C GLU A 158 13.19 7.43 7.93
N LYS A 159 12.82 6.28 8.49
CA LYS A 159 13.61 5.04 8.42
C LYS A 159 13.83 4.58 6.99
N GLU A 160 12.89 4.83 6.09
CA GLU A 160 13.02 4.53 4.66
C GLU A 160 13.72 5.64 3.86
N GLY A 161 14.17 6.72 4.51
CA GLY A 161 14.96 7.79 3.91
C GLY A 161 14.18 8.98 3.37
N ALA A 162 12.91 9.16 3.77
CA ALA A 162 12.19 10.40 3.53
C ALA A 162 12.54 11.46 4.58
N LYS A 163 12.37 12.74 4.23
CA LYS A 163 12.30 13.85 5.19
C LYS A 163 10.85 14.04 5.62
N CYS A 164 10.61 14.54 6.82
CA CYS A 164 9.27 14.82 7.31
C CYS A 164 9.07 16.28 7.70
N GLN A 165 7.85 16.78 7.45
CA GLN A 165 7.40 18.12 7.83
C GLN A 165 6.01 18.01 8.47
N ASP A 166 5.71 18.89 9.45
CA ASP A 166 4.39 18.94 10.09
C ASP A 166 3.37 19.66 9.22
N LYS A 167 3.84 20.59 8.37
CA LYS A 167 3.03 21.54 7.57
C LYS A 167 3.66 21.76 6.21
N PHE A 168 2.86 22.34 5.31
CA PHE A 168 3.34 22.82 4.02
C PHE A 168 4.33 23.99 4.17
#